data_720524a923661410e3e6f153417a5473
#
_entry.id   720524a923661410e3e6f153417a5473
#
_cell.length_a   1.000
_cell.length_b   1.000
_cell.length_c   1.000
_cell.angle_alpha   90.00
_cell.angle_beta   90.00
_cell.angle_gamma   90.00
#
_symmetry.space_group_name_H-M   'P 1'
#
loop_
_entity.id
_entity.type
_entity.pdbx_description
1 polymer ?
#
loop_
_entity_poly.entity_id
_entity_poly.type
_entity_poly.pdbx_seq_one_letter_code
_entity_poly.pdbx_strand_id
1 'polypeptide(L)'
;MYINGVNLGNWLVLEKWMSPTLFYGTDAEDEYYLPRSLPQDVYESRIKIHRSEYITERDFATIKSFGLNAVRIPVPYFIFGDCKPFIGCIEELDKAFNWAEKYELSILIDLHTVPGSQNGFDNGGISGVCKWAKQPESVQFTLSLLERLAERYGKRKGLYGIQILNEPITEKMWDLFDIQNRYKPVDEEMAKGSGPISLKFLRSFYIDAYRVMRKHMPEDKAVVFHDGFDLKSWKDFMREEEFKNVV
;
A
#
# COMPACT_ATOMS: atom_id res chain seq x y z
N MET A 1 -18.81 14.80 0.01
CA MET A 1 -18.35 14.91 -1.40
C MET A 1 -18.45 13.53 -2.02
N TYR A 2 -19.02 13.38 -3.20
CA TYR A 2 -19.01 12.09 -3.92
C TYR A 2 -17.61 11.90 -4.52
N ILE A 3 -16.95 10.75 -4.22
CA ILE A 3 -15.64 10.40 -4.75
C ILE A 3 -15.80 9.60 -6.03
N ASN A 4 -15.26 10.12 -7.11
CA ASN A 4 -15.17 9.46 -8.41
C ASN A 4 -13.69 9.50 -8.85
N GLY A 5 -13.00 8.37 -8.76
CA GLY A 5 -11.55 8.33 -8.90
C GLY A 5 -11.03 7.10 -9.62
N VAL A 6 -9.72 7.06 -9.80
CA VAL A 6 -8.98 5.97 -10.42
C VAL A 6 -7.78 5.57 -9.55
N ASN A 7 -7.44 4.28 -9.58
CA ASN A 7 -6.24 3.77 -8.91
C ASN A 7 -5.02 3.89 -9.85
N LEU A 8 -3.94 4.48 -9.35
CA LEU A 8 -2.67 4.57 -10.06
C LEU A 8 -1.77 3.38 -9.68
N GLY A 9 -2.24 2.16 -9.98
CA GLY A 9 -1.53 0.92 -9.71
C GLY A 9 -0.23 0.79 -10.51
N ASN A 10 0.65 -0.08 -10.06
CA ASN A 10 1.93 -0.40 -10.71
C ASN A 10 2.91 0.78 -10.89
N TRP A 11 2.64 1.93 -10.29
CA TRP A 11 3.54 3.09 -10.36
C TRP A 11 4.63 3.06 -9.30
N LEU A 12 4.22 3.08 -8.02
CA LEU A 12 5.14 3.09 -6.87
C LEU A 12 5.27 1.73 -6.19
N VAL A 13 4.30 0.84 -6.39
CA VAL A 13 4.30 -0.58 -6.04
C VAL A 13 4.20 -1.37 -7.33
N LEU A 14 5.15 -2.25 -7.58
CA LEU A 14 5.23 -2.96 -8.85
C LEU A 14 4.37 -4.22 -8.86
N GLU A 15 3.71 -4.44 -9.99
CA GLU A 15 2.97 -5.65 -10.31
C GLU A 15 3.49 -6.22 -11.63
N LYS A 16 4.15 -7.39 -11.59
CA LYS A 16 4.85 -7.98 -12.76
C LYS A 16 3.94 -8.12 -13.98
N TRP A 17 2.69 -8.48 -13.79
CA TRP A 17 1.73 -8.66 -14.88
C TRP A 17 1.38 -7.34 -15.61
N MET A 18 1.51 -6.19 -14.94
CA MET A 18 1.30 -4.86 -15.54
C MET A 18 2.55 -4.33 -16.25
N SER A 19 3.74 -4.64 -15.74
CA SER A 19 5.02 -4.18 -16.31
C SER A 19 6.06 -5.31 -16.38
N PRO A 20 5.81 -6.36 -17.18
CA PRO A 20 6.70 -7.52 -17.25
C PRO A 20 8.10 -7.17 -17.75
N THR A 21 8.26 -6.10 -18.52
CA THR A 21 9.55 -5.63 -19.04
C THR A 21 10.51 -5.17 -17.95
N LEU A 22 10.02 -4.70 -16.81
CA LEU A 22 10.85 -4.34 -15.64
C LEU A 22 11.57 -5.56 -15.07
N PHE A 23 10.98 -6.75 -15.22
CA PHE A 23 11.48 -8.02 -14.71
C PHE A 23 12.29 -8.80 -15.74
N TYR A 24 12.43 -8.27 -16.97
CA TYR A 24 13.14 -8.95 -18.04
C TYR A 24 14.59 -9.29 -17.67
N GLY A 25 15.01 -10.53 -17.96
CA GLY A 25 16.34 -11.05 -17.62
C GLY A 25 16.51 -11.43 -16.15
N THR A 26 15.42 -11.62 -15.42
CA THR A 26 15.40 -12.11 -14.04
C THR A 26 14.37 -13.22 -13.86
N ASP A 27 14.53 -13.99 -12.78
CA ASP A 27 13.53 -14.98 -12.32
C ASP A 27 12.62 -14.40 -11.21
N ALA A 28 12.70 -13.09 -10.96
CA ALA A 28 11.86 -12.43 -9.94
C ALA A 28 10.39 -12.47 -10.35
N GLU A 29 9.53 -12.87 -9.42
CA GLU A 29 8.08 -12.91 -9.61
C GLU A 29 7.37 -11.70 -9.00
N ASP A 30 8.05 -10.97 -8.10
CA ASP A 30 7.50 -9.83 -7.40
C ASP A 30 8.57 -8.74 -7.11
N GLU A 31 8.11 -7.64 -6.54
CA GLU A 31 8.96 -6.50 -6.22
C GLU A 31 10.01 -6.80 -5.14
N TYR A 32 9.77 -7.78 -4.25
CA TYR A 32 10.74 -8.15 -3.24
C TYR A 32 12.00 -8.77 -3.84
N TYR A 33 11.84 -9.66 -4.84
CA TYR A 33 12.95 -10.35 -5.47
C TYR A 33 13.63 -9.53 -6.55
N LEU A 34 12.96 -8.56 -7.17
CA LEU A 34 13.52 -7.79 -8.28
C LEU A 34 14.87 -7.13 -7.96
N PRO A 35 15.04 -6.35 -6.86
CA PRO A 35 16.34 -5.75 -6.52
C PRO A 35 17.39 -6.75 -6.04
N ARG A 36 16.98 -8.00 -5.77
CA ARG A 36 17.88 -9.10 -5.36
C ARG A 36 18.35 -9.94 -6.54
N SER A 37 17.67 -9.82 -7.68
CA SER A 37 17.95 -10.55 -8.92
C SER A 37 18.71 -9.73 -9.95
N LEU A 38 18.96 -8.45 -9.67
CA LEU A 38 19.66 -7.53 -10.58
C LEU A 38 20.86 -6.87 -9.89
N PRO A 39 21.90 -6.47 -10.64
CA PRO A 39 22.87 -5.50 -10.16
C PRO A 39 22.15 -4.23 -9.69
N GLN A 40 22.61 -3.65 -8.56
CA GLN A 40 21.91 -2.54 -7.91
C GLN A 40 21.72 -1.32 -8.84
N ASP A 41 22.73 -1.00 -9.64
CA ASP A 41 22.70 0.12 -10.61
C ASP A 41 21.67 -0.12 -11.73
N VAL A 42 21.55 -1.37 -12.19
CA VAL A 42 20.53 -1.75 -13.20
C VAL A 42 19.12 -1.65 -12.61
N TYR A 43 18.92 -2.18 -11.40
CA TYR A 43 17.65 -2.06 -10.69
C TYR A 43 17.26 -0.59 -10.51
N GLU A 44 18.18 0.23 -9.95
CA GLU A 44 17.90 1.64 -9.73
C GLU A 44 17.57 2.39 -11.01
N SER A 45 18.30 2.12 -12.10
CA SER A 45 18.04 2.74 -13.41
C SER A 45 16.65 2.39 -13.93
N ARG A 46 16.27 1.10 -13.91
CA ARG A 46 14.94 0.65 -14.38
C ARG A 46 13.82 1.30 -13.59
N ILE A 47 13.94 1.33 -12.26
CA ILE A 47 12.90 1.89 -11.38
C ILE A 47 12.78 3.40 -11.55
N LYS A 48 13.90 4.13 -11.65
CA LYS A 48 13.89 5.58 -11.87
C LYS A 48 13.22 5.95 -13.20
N ILE A 49 13.54 5.24 -14.28
CA ILE A 49 12.91 5.44 -15.59
C ILE A 49 11.41 5.14 -15.49
N HIS A 50 11.03 3.97 -14.97
CA HIS A 50 9.63 3.59 -14.81
C HIS A 50 8.85 4.65 -14.04
N ARG A 51 9.30 5.06 -12.85
CA ARG A 51 8.60 6.03 -12.02
C ARG A 51 8.47 7.41 -12.68
N SER A 52 9.44 7.79 -13.52
CA SER A 52 9.41 9.09 -14.20
C SER A 52 8.51 9.13 -15.44
N GLU A 53 8.21 7.97 -16.04
CA GLU A 53 7.50 7.88 -17.32
C GLU A 53 6.10 7.26 -17.19
N TYR A 54 5.89 6.38 -16.19
CA TYR A 54 4.65 5.60 -16.06
C TYR A 54 3.45 6.44 -15.65
N ILE A 55 3.64 7.37 -14.67
CA ILE A 55 2.66 8.38 -14.29
C ILE A 55 3.34 9.75 -14.30
N THR A 56 2.74 10.69 -15.00
CA THR A 56 3.25 12.04 -15.20
C THR A 56 2.21 13.10 -14.87
N GLU A 57 2.58 14.36 -14.86
CA GLU A 57 1.64 15.49 -14.70
C GLU A 57 0.53 15.47 -15.76
N ARG A 58 0.84 15.02 -16.99
CA ARG A 58 -0.15 14.91 -18.06
C ARG A 58 -1.27 13.95 -17.74
N ASP A 59 -0.98 12.86 -17.01
CA ASP A 59 -1.99 11.87 -16.60
C ASP A 59 -2.94 12.49 -15.60
N PHE A 60 -2.47 13.29 -14.63
CA PHE A 60 -3.33 14.05 -13.72
C PHE A 60 -4.25 15.02 -14.45
N ALA A 61 -3.72 15.75 -15.44
CA ALA A 61 -4.53 16.64 -16.30
C ALA A 61 -5.60 15.83 -17.07
N THR A 62 -5.24 14.66 -17.60
CA THR A 62 -6.14 13.78 -18.34
C THR A 62 -7.25 13.22 -17.42
N ILE A 63 -6.90 12.73 -16.23
CA ILE A 63 -7.84 12.27 -15.21
C ILE A 63 -8.87 13.36 -14.88
N LYS A 64 -8.40 14.59 -14.66
CA LYS A 64 -9.30 15.72 -14.41
C LYS A 64 -10.22 16.00 -15.60
N SER A 65 -9.69 15.92 -16.83
CA SER A 65 -10.48 16.17 -18.04
C SER A 65 -11.63 15.16 -18.25
N PHE A 66 -11.51 13.96 -17.69
CA PHE A 66 -12.57 12.95 -17.68
C PHE A 66 -13.63 13.18 -16.59
N GLY A 67 -13.54 14.25 -15.82
CA GLY A 67 -14.47 14.60 -14.76
C GLY A 67 -14.24 13.82 -13.46
N LEU A 68 -13.11 13.11 -13.33
CA LEU A 68 -12.73 12.47 -12.08
C LEU A 68 -12.23 13.53 -11.07
N ASN A 69 -12.37 13.23 -9.78
CA ASN A 69 -12.02 14.15 -8.69
C ASN A 69 -11.03 13.56 -7.67
N ALA A 70 -10.64 12.31 -7.84
CA ALA A 70 -9.72 11.65 -6.93
C ALA A 70 -8.80 10.64 -7.64
N VAL A 71 -7.63 10.40 -7.05
CA VAL A 71 -6.73 9.30 -7.39
C VAL A 71 -6.37 8.52 -6.12
N ARG A 72 -6.31 7.19 -6.20
CA ARG A 72 -5.71 6.33 -5.17
C ARG A 72 -4.30 6.00 -5.60
N ILE A 73 -3.34 6.17 -4.71
CA ILE A 73 -1.92 5.92 -4.99
C ILE A 73 -1.41 4.85 -4.04
N PRO A 74 -1.21 3.60 -4.52
CA PRO A 74 -0.50 2.56 -3.80
C PRO A 74 0.94 2.96 -3.50
N VAL A 75 1.35 2.86 -2.23
CA VAL A 75 2.71 3.15 -1.79
C VAL A 75 3.32 1.95 -1.06
N PRO A 76 4.63 1.66 -1.27
CA PRO A 76 5.29 0.54 -0.61
C PRO A 76 5.78 0.94 0.79
N TYR A 77 6.05 -0.07 1.63
CA TYR A 77 6.62 0.16 2.97
C TYR A 77 8.01 0.82 2.94
N PHE A 78 8.74 0.71 1.86
CA PHE A 78 10.06 1.32 1.69
C PHE A 78 10.01 2.73 1.05
N ILE A 79 8.84 3.39 1.03
CA ILE A 79 8.63 4.68 0.36
C ILE A 79 9.66 5.76 0.76
N PHE A 80 10.13 5.77 2.02
CA PHE A 80 11.10 6.75 2.51
C PHE A 80 12.57 6.39 2.19
N GLY A 81 12.86 5.24 1.59
CA GLY A 81 14.20 4.83 1.17
C GLY A 81 15.08 4.26 2.29
N ASP A 82 14.50 3.94 3.43
CA ASP A 82 15.17 3.40 4.61
C ASP A 82 15.23 1.85 4.65
N CYS A 83 14.74 1.18 3.60
CA CYS A 83 14.69 -0.30 3.50
C CYS A 83 15.54 -0.81 2.32
N LYS A 84 16.83 -1.04 2.52
CA LYS A 84 17.67 -1.63 1.47
C LYS A 84 17.27 -3.08 1.16
N PRO A 85 17.40 -3.54 -0.10
CA PRO A 85 17.99 -2.87 -1.27
C PRO A 85 17.04 -1.95 -2.06
N PHE A 86 15.81 -1.76 -1.61
CA PHE A 86 14.85 -0.91 -2.30
C PHE A 86 15.27 0.55 -2.33
N ILE A 87 14.86 1.27 -3.37
CA ILE A 87 14.95 2.73 -3.43
C ILE A 87 13.61 3.36 -3.06
N GLY A 88 13.67 4.43 -2.27
CA GLY A 88 12.47 5.18 -1.88
C GLY A 88 11.77 5.84 -3.06
N CYS A 89 10.55 6.29 -2.84
CA CYS A 89 9.71 6.97 -3.84
C CYS A 89 8.90 8.14 -3.24
N ILE A 90 9.37 8.69 -2.14
CA ILE A 90 8.68 9.79 -1.46
C ILE A 90 8.62 11.05 -2.33
N GLU A 91 9.64 11.29 -3.17
CA GLU A 91 9.68 12.44 -4.07
C GLU A 91 8.63 12.34 -5.19
N GLU A 92 8.37 11.13 -5.68
CA GLU A 92 7.30 10.88 -6.65
C GLU A 92 5.92 11.18 -6.04
N LEU A 93 5.70 10.76 -4.80
CA LEU A 93 4.46 11.08 -4.09
C LEU A 93 4.32 12.59 -3.82
N ASP A 94 5.41 13.29 -3.49
CA ASP A 94 5.41 14.76 -3.39
C ASP A 94 5.01 15.44 -4.69
N LYS A 95 5.53 14.97 -5.83
CA LYS A 95 5.13 15.47 -7.16
C LYS A 95 3.65 15.21 -7.42
N ALA A 96 3.16 14.02 -7.09
CA ALA A 96 1.74 13.68 -7.23
C ALA A 96 0.84 14.64 -6.45
N PHE A 97 1.22 15.01 -5.23
CA PHE A 97 0.48 16.01 -4.46
C PHE A 97 0.47 17.38 -5.11
N ASN A 98 1.61 17.83 -5.67
CA ASN A 98 1.69 19.09 -6.37
C ASN A 98 0.79 19.08 -7.62
N TRP A 99 0.79 18.00 -8.40
CA TRP A 99 -0.08 17.84 -9.56
C TRP A 99 -1.55 17.76 -9.17
N ALA A 100 -1.88 16.96 -8.14
CA ALA A 100 -3.26 16.85 -7.67
C ALA A 100 -3.83 18.21 -7.21
N GLU A 101 -3.06 18.97 -6.42
CA GLU A 101 -3.47 20.29 -5.96
C GLU A 101 -3.62 21.29 -7.13
N LYS A 102 -2.75 21.20 -8.15
CA LYS A 102 -2.85 22.02 -9.37
C LYS A 102 -4.12 21.73 -10.18
N TYR A 103 -4.51 20.46 -10.28
CA TYR A 103 -5.69 20.03 -11.05
C TYR A 103 -6.93 19.81 -10.20
N GLU A 104 -6.91 20.21 -8.93
CA GLU A 104 -8.04 20.04 -7.99
C GLU A 104 -8.52 18.59 -7.92
N LEU A 105 -7.59 17.65 -7.83
CA LEU A 105 -7.82 16.25 -7.52
C LEU A 105 -7.49 15.97 -6.05
N SER A 106 -8.19 15.02 -5.45
CA SER A 106 -7.88 14.52 -4.12
C SER A 106 -7.06 13.22 -4.20
N ILE A 107 -6.13 13.02 -3.27
CA ILE A 107 -5.32 11.80 -3.17
C ILE A 107 -5.77 10.96 -1.98
N LEU A 108 -6.06 9.68 -2.23
CA LEU A 108 -6.08 8.63 -1.24
C LEU A 108 -4.73 7.92 -1.28
N ILE A 109 -3.90 8.08 -0.26
CA ILE A 109 -2.68 7.27 -0.09
C ILE A 109 -3.11 5.89 0.38
N ASP A 110 -2.57 4.84 -0.23
CA ASP A 110 -2.80 3.47 0.17
C ASP A 110 -1.49 2.79 0.54
N LEU A 111 -1.31 2.44 1.83
CA LEU A 111 -0.19 1.60 2.21
C LEU A 111 -0.44 0.19 1.68
N HIS A 112 0.19 -0.11 0.54
CA HIS A 112 -0.12 -1.28 -0.25
C HIS A 112 0.64 -2.53 0.17
N THR A 113 1.87 -2.36 0.67
CA THR A 113 2.72 -3.47 1.11
C THR A 113 3.33 -3.18 2.47
N VAL A 114 3.63 -4.23 3.22
CA VAL A 114 4.33 -4.18 4.51
C VAL A 114 5.39 -5.27 4.59
N PRO A 115 6.43 -5.12 5.44
CA PRO A 115 7.46 -6.15 5.58
C PRO A 115 6.87 -7.50 5.97
N GLY A 116 7.21 -8.55 5.21
CA GLY A 116 6.68 -9.89 5.44
C GLY A 116 5.27 -10.14 4.89
N SER A 117 4.71 -9.16 4.17
CA SER A 117 3.40 -9.19 3.50
C SER A 117 2.20 -9.46 4.43
N GLN A 118 1.09 -8.84 4.13
CA GLN A 118 -0.17 -8.94 4.88
C GLN A 118 -1.19 -9.90 4.27
N ASN A 119 -0.91 -10.45 3.09
CA ASN A 119 -1.88 -11.28 2.37
C ASN A 119 -1.29 -12.46 1.61
N GLY A 120 -0.02 -12.42 1.21
CA GLY A 120 0.62 -13.44 0.37
C GLY A 120 0.26 -13.36 -1.11
N PHE A 121 -0.44 -12.31 -1.54
CA PHE A 121 -0.72 -12.05 -2.95
C PHE A 121 0.54 -11.56 -3.68
N ASP A 122 0.53 -11.64 -5.00
CA ASP A 122 1.56 -11.08 -5.88
C ASP A 122 1.68 -9.55 -5.75
N ASN A 123 0.56 -8.85 -5.48
CA ASN A 123 0.53 -7.41 -5.22
C ASN A 123 0.89 -7.03 -3.76
N GLY A 124 1.04 -7.99 -2.86
CA GLY A 124 1.45 -7.76 -1.47
C GLY A 124 2.97 -7.52 -1.29
N GLY A 125 3.71 -7.45 -2.38
CA GLY A 125 5.14 -7.18 -2.42
C GLY A 125 6.01 -8.44 -2.37
N ILE A 126 5.52 -9.54 -1.80
CA ILE A 126 6.19 -10.85 -1.81
C ILE A 126 5.16 -11.97 -1.87
N SER A 127 5.13 -12.68 -2.99
CA SER A 127 4.16 -13.72 -3.28
C SER A 127 4.37 -14.95 -2.38
N GLY A 128 3.26 -15.54 -1.91
CA GLY A 128 3.27 -16.76 -1.09
C GLY A 128 3.75 -16.57 0.36
N VAL A 129 4.09 -15.36 0.78
CA VAL A 129 4.52 -15.05 2.15
C VAL A 129 3.47 -14.17 2.83
N CYS A 130 3.01 -14.56 4.03
CA CYS A 130 2.10 -13.77 4.85
C CYS A 130 2.52 -13.90 6.32
N LYS A 131 3.45 -13.05 6.76
CA LYS A 131 4.09 -13.12 8.08
C LYS A 131 4.06 -11.81 8.86
N TRP A 132 3.66 -10.71 8.25
CA TRP A 132 3.68 -9.38 8.85
C TRP A 132 3.09 -9.36 10.27
N ALA A 133 1.88 -9.87 10.45
CA ALA A 133 1.19 -9.85 11.75
C ALA A 133 1.85 -10.74 12.82
N LYS A 134 2.78 -11.60 12.43
CA LYS A 134 3.53 -12.51 13.32
C LYS A 134 4.90 -11.96 13.72
N GLN A 135 5.26 -10.77 13.21
CA GLN A 135 6.54 -10.11 13.41
C GLN A 135 6.30 -8.75 14.10
N PRO A 136 6.41 -8.67 15.44
CA PRO A 136 6.12 -7.44 16.20
C PRO A 136 6.91 -6.22 15.70
N GLU A 137 8.15 -6.40 15.28
CA GLU A 137 9.00 -5.35 14.70
C GLU A 137 8.44 -4.82 13.38
N SER A 138 7.90 -5.69 12.52
CA SER A 138 7.27 -5.30 11.25
C SER A 138 5.96 -4.53 11.49
N VAL A 139 5.20 -4.93 12.50
CA VAL A 139 3.97 -4.23 12.91
C VAL A 139 4.30 -2.83 13.45
N GLN A 140 5.30 -2.74 14.33
CA GLN A 140 5.73 -1.45 14.89
C GLN A 140 6.32 -0.53 13.82
N PHE A 141 7.10 -1.08 12.88
CA PHE A 141 7.59 -0.35 11.71
C PHE A 141 6.43 0.21 10.88
N THR A 142 5.38 -0.58 10.66
CA THR A 142 4.20 -0.16 9.89
C THR A 142 3.45 0.99 10.58
N LEU A 143 3.30 0.95 11.91
CA LEU A 143 2.71 2.07 12.67
C LEU A 143 3.55 3.35 12.54
N SER A 144 4.87 3.23 12.66
CA SER A 144 5.79 4.36 12.47
C SER A 144 5.73 4.93 11.04
N LEU A 145 5.60 4.06 10.04
CA LEU A 145 5.45 4.45 8.63
C LEU A 145 4.17 5.25 8.40
N LEU A 146 3.04 4.78 8.94
CA LEU A 146 1.75 5.46 8.87
C LEU A 146 1.79 6.81 9.58
N GLU A 147 2.44 6.90 10.75
CA GLU A 147 2.64 8.16 11.47
C GLU A 147 3.45 9.16 10.61
N ARG A 148 4.56 8.73 10.00
CA ARG A 148 5.39 9.55 9.10
C ARG A 148 4.62 10.02 7.86
N LEU A 149 3.78 9.17 7.25
CA LEU A 149 2.92 9.57 6.13
C LEU A 149 1.89 10.61 6.57
N ALA A 150 1.26 10.39 7.72
CA ALA A 150 0.30 11.32 8.30
C ALA A 150 0.95 12.67 8.67
N GLU A 151 2.14 12.66 9.24
CA GLU A 151 2.91 13.87 9.55
C GLU A 151 3.23 14.69 8.29
N ARG A 152 3.69 14.00 7.21
CA ARG A 152 4.07 14.66 5.97
C ARG A 152 2.89 15.20 5.18
N TYR A 153 1.80 14.43 5.08
CA TYR A 153 0.70 14.72 4.18
C TYR A 153 -0.61 15.12 4.87
N GLY A 154 -0.75 14.90 6.18
CA GLY A 154 -2.01 15.06 6.89
C GLY A 154 -2.65 16.43 6.74
N LYS A 155 -1.85 17.49 6.57
CA LYS A 155 -2.31 18.87 6.39
C LYS A 155 -2.33 19.33 4.93
N ARG A 156 -1.95 18.47 3.95
CA ARG A 156 -1.98 18.84 2.53
C ARG A 156 -3.42 19.01 2.06
N LYS A 157 -3.67 20.07 1.30
CA LYS A 157 -5.00 20.36 0.72
C LYS A 157 -5.48 19.22 -0.16
N GLY A 158 -4.56 18.65 -0.95
CA GLY A 158 -4.84 17.54 -1.87
C GLY A 158 -5.11 16.20 -1.18
N LEU A 159 -4.88 16.04 0.14
CA LEU A 159 -5.15 14.77 0.81
C LEU A 159 -6.66 14.56 1.00
N TYR A 160 -7.20 13.46 0.49
CA TYR A 160 -8.49 12.92 0.89
C TYR A 160 -8.36 12.11 2.18
N GLY A 161 -7.44 11.18 2.21
CA GLY A 161 -7.21 10.29 3.34
C GLY A 161 -6.05 9.32 3.14
N ILE A 162 -5.83 8.48 4.13
CA ILE A 162 -4.84 7.39 4.08
C ILE A 162 -5.53 6.07 4.39
N GLN A 163 -5.38 5.11 3.48
CA GLN A 163 -5.75 3.72 3.71
C GLN A 163 -4.62 3.05 4.48
N ILE A 164 -4.96 2.48 5.64
CA ILE A 164 -3.99 1.94 6.60
C ILE A 164 -3.22 0.76 6.04
N LEU A 165 -3.91 -0.14 5.33
CA LEU A 165 -3.32 -1.37 4.80
C LEU A 165 -4.18 -1.92 3.67
N ASN A 166 -3.54 -2.26 2.53
CA ASN A 166 -4.22 -2.90 1.42
C ASN A 166 -4.45 -4.39 1.68
N GLU A 167 -5.67 -4.85 1.49
CA GLU A 167 -6.06 -6.26 1.40
C GLU A 167 -5.48 -7.19 2.49
N PRO A 168 -5.53 -6.86 3.78
CA PRO A 168 -5.12 -7.80 4.82
C PRO A 168 -6.02 -9.03 4.81
N ILE A 169 -5.43 -10.22 4.87
CA ILE A 169 -6.19 -11.46 4.70
C ILE A 169 -6.45 -12.14 6.04
N THR A 170 -7.74 -12.33 6.38
CA THR A 170 -8.16 -12.99 7.60
C THR A 170 -8.34 -14.50 7.39
N GLU A 171 -8.53 -15.27 8.49
CA GLU A 171 -8.62 -16.72 8.46
C GLU A 171 -9.67 -17.22 7.45
N LYS A 172 -10.85 -16.62 7.47
CA LYS A 172 -11.97 -17.01 6.59
C LYS A 172 -11.61 -16.79 5.10
N MET A 173 -10.95 -15.69 4.80
CA MET A 173 -10.60 -15.35 3.42
C MET A 173 -9.35 -16.10 2.93
N TRP A 174 -8.45 -16.46 3.85
CA TRP A 174 -7.28 -17.28 3.56
C TRP A 174 -7.69 -18.62 2.94
N ASP A 175 -8.64 -19.30 3.56
CA ASP A 175 -9.15 -20.57 3.08
C ASP A 175 -10.01 -20.42 1.81
N LEU A 176 -10.87 -19.39 1.78
CA LEU A 176 -11.76 -19.14 0.64
C LEU A 176 -11.00 -18.84 -0.65
N PHE A 177 -9.89 -18.10 -0.56
CA PHE A 177 -9.07 -17.73 -1.71
C PHE A 177 -7.98 -18.75 -2.02
N ASP A 178 -7.87 -19.80 -1.19
CA ASP A 178 -6.87 -20.86 -1.36
C ASP A 178 -5.44 -20.31 -1.54
N ILE A 179 -5.06 -19.37 -0.67
CA ILE A 179 -3.82 -18.58 -0.79
C ILE A 179 -2.60 -19.46 -0.95
N GLN A 180 -2.47 -20.51 -0.14
CA GLN A 180 -1.31 -21.40 -0.14
C GLN A 180 -1.11 -22.16 -1.45
N ASN A 181 -2.19 -22.46 -2.16
CA ASN A 181 -2.11 -23.18 -3.43
C ASN A 181 -2.01 -22.23 -4.62
N ARG A 182 -2.63 -21.05 -4.52
CA ARG A 182 -2.69 -20.08 -5.61
C ARG A 182 -1.41 -19.27 -5.76
N TYR A 183 -0.79 -18.86 -4.64
CA TYR A 183 0.40 -18.03 -4.63
C TYR A 183 1.59 -18.83 -4.09
N LYS A 184 2.42 -19.35 -4.99
CA LYS A 184 3.59 -20.14 -4.62
C LYS A 184 4.76 -19.21 -4.26
N PRO A 185 5.40 -19.43 -3.10
CA PRO A 185 6.59 -18.66 -2.75
C PRO A 185 7.77 -19.04 -3.64
N VAL A 186 8.64 -18.09 -3.93
CA VAL A 186 9.94 -18.33 -4.56
C VAL A 186 10.89 -19.03 -3.59
N ASP A 187 10.79 -18.70 -2.30
CA ASP A 187 11.59 -19.28 -1.22
C ASP A 187 10.67 -19.92 -0.18
N GLU A 188 10.63 -21.25 -0.16
CA GLU A 188 9.81 -22.01 0.78
C GLU A 188 10.24 -21.83 2.24
N GLU A 189 11.55 -21.64 2.52
CA GLU A 189 12.04 -21.38 3.87
C GLU A 189 11.55 -20.02 4.39
N MET A 190 11.59 -19.00 3.53
CA MET A 190 11.02 -17.70 3.85
C MET A 190 9.52 -17.77 4.11
N ALA A 191 8.80 -18.61 3.39
CA ALA A 191 7.36 -18.77 3.53
C ALA A 191 6.96 -19.59 4.78
N LYS A 192 7.86 -20.33 5.40
CA LYS A 192 7.57 -21.09 6.62
C LYS A 192 6.96 -20.20 7.69
N GLY A 193 5.84 -20.68 8.25
CA GLY A 193 5.07 -19.94 9.25
C GLY A 193 4.15 -18.87 8.69
N SER A 194 4.04 -18.72 7.35
CA SER A 194 2.99 -17.89 6.74
C SER A 194 1.60 -18.37 7.15
N GLY A 195 0.64 -17.46 7.18
CA GLY A 195 -0.74 -17.77 7.50
C GLY A 195 -1.57 -16.50 7.69
N PRO A 196 -2.88 -16.66 7.86
CA PRO A 196 -3.81 -15.55 7.93
C PRO A 196 -3.56 -14.65 9.15
N ILE A 197 -4.12 -13.46 9.07
CA ILE A 197 -4.17 -12.48 10.16
C ILE A 197 -5.43 -12.73 10.96
N SER A 198 -5.33 -12.84 12.30
CA SER A 198 -6.55 -12.93 13.10
C SER A 198 -7.34 -11.61 13.05
N LEU A 199 -8.65 -11.73 12.92
CA LEU A 199 -9.53 -10.55 12.90
C LEU A 199 -9.37 -9.71 14.18
N LYS A 200 -9.16 -10.37 15.34
CA LYS A 200 -8.90 -9.67 16.60
C LYS A 200 -7.63 -8.83 16.54
N PHE A 201 -6.55 -9.38 15.99
CA PHE A 201 -5.29 -8.64 15.83
C PHE A 201 -5.48 -7.46 14.87
N LEU A 202 -6.15 -7.68 13.74
CA LEU A 202 -6.36 -6.65 12.72
C LEU A 202 -7.18 -5.47 13.27
N ARG A 203 -8.21 -5.74 14.07
CA ARG A 203 -8.98 -4.69 14.77
C ARG A 203 -8.11 -3.88 15.72
N SER A 204 -7.28 -4.54 16.55
CA SER A 204 -6.34 -3.86 17.45
C SER A 204 -5.35 -2.98 16.67
N PHE A 205 -4.79 -3.51 15.60
CA PHE A 205 -3.88 -2.77 14.74
C PHE A 205 -4.53 -1.52 14.12
N TYR A 206 -5.78 -1.62 13.67
CA TYR A 206 -6.51 -0.48 13.10
C TYR A 206 -6.77 0.62 14.14
N ILE A 207 -7.06 0.26 15.38
CA ILE A 207 -7.18 1.23 16.48
C ILE A 207 -5.85 1.95 16.70
N ASP A 208 -4.75 1.22 16.79
CA ASP A 208 -3.43 1.80 17.02
C ASP A 208 -2.98 2.67 15.83
N ALA A 209 -3.20 2.21 14.60
CA ALA A 209 -2.92 2.98 13.39
C ALA A 209 -3.76 4.27 13.31
N TYR A 210 -5.05 4.20 13.60
CA TYR A 210 -5.91 5.37 13.70
C TYR A 210 -5.37 6.39 14.70
N ARG A 211 -4.98 5.94 15.90
CA ARG A 211 -4.45 6.81 16.96
C ARG A 211 -3.16 7.52 16.55
N VAL A 212 -2.20 6.80 15.96
CA VAL A 212 -0.93 7.41 15.55
C VAL A 212 -1.13 8.41 14.42
N MET A 213 -2.01 8.10 13.45
CA MET A 213 -2.30 8.98 12.33
C MET A 213 -3.04 10.25 12.77
N ARG A 214 -4.01 10.14 13.69
CA ARG A 214 -4.79 11.29 14.18
C ARG A 214 -3.98 12.32 14.97
N LYS A 215 -2.77 11.99 15.40
CA LYS A 215 -1.84 13.01 15.96
C LYS A 215 -1.49 14.09 14.94
N HIS A 216 -1.53 13.76 13.63
CA HIS A 216 -1.04 14.61 12.53
C HIS A 216 -2.12 14.94 11.50
N MET A 217 -3.13 14.10 11.36
CA MET A 217 -4.25 14.26 10.43
C MET A 217 -5.46 14.89 11.11
N PRO A 218 -5.98 16.03 10.62
CA PRO A 218 -7.23 16.60 11.10
C PRO A 218 -8.43 15.69 10.79
N GLU A 219 -9.54 15.89 11.53
CA GLU A 219 -10.72 15.03 11.44
C GLU A 219 -11.46 15.12 10.10
N ASP A 220 -11.22 16.15 9.29
CA ASP A 220 -11.78 16.28 7.94
C ASP A 220 -11.09 15.37 6.91
N LYS A 221 -9.93 14.79 7.25
CA LYS A 221 -9.24 13.80 6.40
C LYS A 221 -9.66 12.38 6.76
N ALA A 222 -9.94 11.58 5.76
CA ALA A 222 -10.39 10.20 5.97
C ALA A 222 -9.25 9.28 6.43
N VAL A 223 -9.56 8.38 7.36
CA VAL A 223 -8.78 7.17 7.59
C VAL A 223 -9.55 6.01 6.99
N VAL A 224 -8.94 5.23 6.12
CA VAL A 224 -9.62 4.17 5.39
C VAL A 224 -9.17 2.80 5.89
N PHE A 225 -10.13 1.98 6.31
CA PHE A 225 -9.91 0.59 6.70
C PHE A 225 -10.30 -0.31 5.53
N HIS A 226 -9.45 -1.26 5.20
CA HIS A 226 -9.82 -2.31 4.26
C HIS A 226 -10.54 -3.43 5.03
N ASP A 227 -11.68 -3.87 4.53
CA ASP A 227 -12.52 -4.87 5.18
C ASP A 227 -12.01 -6.33 5.10
N GLY A 228 -10.87 -6.54 4.42
CA GLY A 228 -10.32 -7.87 4.22
C GLY A 228 -11.27 -8.81 3.47
N PHE A 229 -12.12 -8.24 2.59
CA PHE A 229 -13.17 -8.93 1.81
C PHE A 229 -14.29 -9.56 2.67
N ASP A 230 -14.43 -9.18 3.95
CA ASP A 230 -15.48 -9.65 4.85
C ASP A 230 -16.17 -8.49 5.61
N LEU A 231 -16.85 -7.64 4.85
CA LEU A 231 -17.53 -6.43 5.36
C LEU A 231 -18.43 -6.71 6.59
N LYS A 232 -19.07 -7.88 6.64
CA LYS A 232 -20.00 -8.22 7.73
C LYS A 232 -19.30 -8.30 9.08
N SER A 233 -18.05 -8.72 9.11
CA SER A 233 -17.27 -8.86 10.33
C SER A 233 -16.87 -7.52 10.96
N TRP A 234 -17.04 -6.40 10.27
CA TRP A 234 -16.64 -5.07 10.75
C TRP A 234 -17.78 -4.25 11.34
N LYS A 235 -19.03 -4.65 11.12
CA LYS A 235 -20.20 -3.83 11.46
C LYS A 235 -20.25 -3.40 12.93
N ASP A 236 -20.01 -4.32 13.85
CA ASP A 236 -20.08 -4.00 15.29
C ASP A 236 -18.85 -3.22 15.72
N PHE A 237 -17.66 -3.59 15.25
CA PHE A 237 -16.42 -2.85 15.48
C PHE A 237 -16.53 -1.38 15.07
N MET A 238 -17.08 -1.07 13.91
CA MET A 238 -17.28 0.30 13.42
C MET A 238 -18.34 1.08 14.21
N ARG A 239 -19.19 0.40 14.98
CA ARG A 239 -20.22 1.04 15.82
C ARG A 239 -19.76 1.25 17.26
N GLU A 240 -18.94 0.32 17.77
CA GLU A 240 -18.46 0.34 19.16
C GLU A 240 -17.34 1.34 19.36
N GLU A 241 -16.51 1.56 18.34
CA GLU A 241 -15.40 2.49 18.39
C GLU A 241 -15.85 3.90 17.95
N GLU A 242 -15.50 4.91 18.71
CA GLU A 242 -15.82 6.32 18.45
C GLU A 242 -14.89 6.93 17.39
N PHE A 243 -14.76 6.30 16.23
CA PHE A 243 -13.94 6.81 15.14
C PHE A 243 -14.50 8.09 14.53
N LYS A 244 -13.63 9.03 14.18
CA LYS A 244 -13.98 10.22 13.40
C LYS A 244 -13.49 10.08 11.97
N ASN A 245 -14.42 10.22 11.01
CA ASN A 245 -14.16 10.15 9.58
C ASN A 245 -13.34 8.91 9.17
N VAL A 246 -13.84 7.73 9.56
CA VAL A 246 -13.32 6.43 9.13
C VAL A 246 -14.26 5.83 8.09
N VAL A 247 -13.69 5.31 7.03
CA VAL A 247 -14.40 4.71 5.90
C VAL A 247 -13.94 3.26 5.71
#